data_e4276952a5e7522dc3945cd87edf7252
#
_entry.id   e4276952a5e7522dc3945cd87edf7252
#
_cell.length_a   1.000
_cell.length_b   1.000
_cell.length_c   1.000
_cell.angle_alpha   90.00
_cell.angle_beta   90.00
_cell.angle_gamma   90.00
#
_symmetry.space_group_name_H-M   'P 1'
#
loop_
_entity.id
_entity.type
_entity.pdbx_description
1 polymer ?
#
loop_
_entity_poly.entity_id
_entity_poly.type
_entity_poly.pdbx_seq_one_letter_code
_entity_poly.pdbx_strand_id
1 'polypeptide(L)'
;KGKYLRVGFQNWNIFVQDFGNTDALAMDTLLILHGFPESSYSFHAVIPGLQKYFKRIVLFDFIGFGWSDKPETNFSYSLMEQTDIALGVWDQLGVDGGHLVAHDMGNSVATELAARHVQGLLPKSLNEKILSYTLTNGSIFLKLARLRITQKLLLSRWGSKLKWIVSYTLFKHQIRSAHGNKGLHENEIQSLWEGCCLQDGHLKNHLTIKYIKDRRRF
;
A
#
# COMPACT_ATOMS: atom_id res chain seq x y z
N LYS A 1 12.16 12.31 6.13
CA LYS A 1 12.48 11.26 7.12
C LYS A 1 11.20 10.54 7.49
N GLY A 2 11.22 9.20 7.57
CA GLY A 2 10.07 8.42 8.06
C GLY A 2 10.08 8.27 9.58
N LYS A 3 8.93 7.93 10.14
CA LYS A 3 8.72 7.60 11.55
C LYS A 3 7.86 6.34 11.67
N TYR A 4 7.79 5.73 12.85
CA TYR A 4 6.90 4.63 13.14
C TYR A 4 5.72 5.09 13.99
N LEU A 5 4.53 4.61 13.66
CA LEU A 5 3.32 4.71 14.48
C LEU A 5 2.90 3.33 14.95
N ARG A 6 2.26 3.28 16.11
CA ARG A 6 1.64 2.07 16.67
C ARG A 6 0.16 2.09 16.31
N VAL A 7 -0.28 1.22 15.41
CA VAL A 7 -1.63 1.27 14.84
C VAL A 7 -2.36 -0.06 15.04
N GLY A 8 -3.68 0.02 15.18
CA GLY A 8 -4.57 -1.12 15.36
C GLY A 8 -4.50 -1.73 16.76
N PHE A 9 -5.40 -2.68 17.01
CA PHE A 9 -5.54 -3.34 18.33
C PHE A 9 -4.25 -4.06 18.76
N GLN A 10 -3.49 -4.59 17.81
CA GLN A 10 -2.23 -5.32 18.06
C GLN A 10 -1.02 -4.37 18.19
N ASN A 11 -1.20 -3.06 18.06
CA ASN A 11 -0.12 -2.08 18.10
C ASN A 11 0.99 -2.34 17.07
N TRP A 12 0.60 -2.60 15.82
CA TRP A 12 1.56 -2.81 14.73
C TRP A 12 2.42 -1.58 14.49
N ASN A 13 3.73 -1.78 14.25
CA ASN A 13 4.62 -0.73 13.82
C ASN A 13 4.38 -0.43 12.33
N ILE A 14 3.86 0.72 12.04
CA ILE A 14 3.61 1.19 10.68
C ILE A 14 4.63 2.27 10.35
N PHE A 15 5.40 2.06 9.29
CA PHE A 15 6.31 3.07 8.78
C PHE A 15 5.54 4.11 7.99
N VAL A 16 5.72 5.38 8.36
CA VAL A 16 4.98 6.52 7.83
C VAL A 16 5.93 7.62 7.37
N GLN A 17 5.61 8.23 6.25
CA GLN A 17 6.22 9.46 5.75
C GLN A 17 5.15 10.53 5.69
N ASP A 18 5.34 11.61 6.42
CA ASP A 18 4.46 12.77 6.51
C ASP A 18 5.28 14.02 6.15
N PHE A 19 5.04 14.55 4.98
CA PHE A 19 5.77 15.66 4.41
C PHE A 19 4.95 16.95 4.49
N GLY A 20 5.58 18.02 4.96
CA GLY A 20 5.01 19.36 4.94
C GLY A 20 4.30 19.76 6.23
N ASN A 21 3.20 20.50 6.11
CA ASN A 21 2.50 21.10 7.23
C ASN A 21 1.40 20.18 7.78
N THR A 22 1.50 19.77 9.03
CA THR A 22 0.51 18.91 9.70
C THR A 22 -0.86 19.58 9.86
N ASP A 23 -0.93 20.90 9.83
CA ASP A 23 -2.18 21.68 9.97
C ASP A 23 -2.78 22.04 8.59
N ALA A 24 -2.30 21.41 7.51
CA ALA A 24 -2.82 21.64 6.18
C ALA A 24 -4.29 21.19 6.07
N LEU A 25 -5.10 22.02 5.39
CA LEU A 25 -6.50 21.68 5.12
C LEU A 25 -6.61 20.48 4.19
N ALA A 26 -7.77 19.82 4.18
CA ALA A 26 -8.05 18.68 3.30
C ALA A 26 -7.75 18.99 1.82
N MET A 27 -8.09 20.19 1.34
CA MET A 27 -7.82 20.61 -0.05
C MET A 27 -6.33 20.72 -0.40
N ASP A 28 -5.46 20.86 0.59
CA ASP A 28 -4.01 20.97 0.44
C ASP A 28 -3.28 19.66 0.83
N THR A 29 -4.03 18.60 1.19
CA THR A 29 -3.50 17.33 1.67
C THR A 29 -3.62 16.23 0.62
N LEU A 30 -2.53 15.51 0.39
CA LEU A 30 -2.47 14.34 -0.49
C LEU A 30 -2.18 13.08 0.31
N LEU A 31 -3.02 12.07 0.16
CA LEU A 31 -2.88 10.75 0.76
C LEU A 31 -2.49 9.76 -0.33
N ILE A 32 -1.45 8.96 -0.12
CA ILE A 32 -0.95 8.04 -1.14
C ILE A 32 -0.91 6.61 -0.60
N LEU A 33 -1.49 5.67 -1.36
CA LEU A 33 -1.51 4.24 -1.09
C LEU A 33 -0.73 3.47 -2.14
N HIS A 34 0.31 2.73 -1.71
CA HIS A 34 1.19 1.97 -2.60
C HIS A 34 0.61 0.61 -3.02
N GLY A 35 1.30 -0.07 -3.93
CA GLY A 35 0.94 -1.36 -4.50
C GLY A 35 1.76 -2.54 -4.02
N PHE A 36 1.40 -3.73 -4.52
CA PHE A 36 2.12 -4.99 -4.32
C PHE A 36 3.16 -5.21 -5.43
N PRO A 37 4.37 -5.68 -5.15
CA PRO A 37 4.98 -6.02 -3.86
C PRO A 37 5.87 -4.89 -3.30
N GLU A 38 5.56 -3.66 -3.62
CA GLU A 38 6.36 -2.48 -3.36
C GLU A 38 6.07 -1.86 -1.97
N SER A 39 6.44 -0.58 -1.80
CA SER A 39 6.24 0.18 -0.58
C SER A 39 6.01 1.66 -0.92
N SER A 40 5.84 2.51 0.07
CA SER A 40 5.76 3.97 -0.10
C SER A 40 6.98 4.54 -0.85
N TYR A 41 8.12 3.85 -0.83
CA TYR A 41 9.32 4.24 -1.57
C TYR A 41 9.10 4.37 -3.09
N SER A 42 8.14 3.64 -3.67
CA SER A 42 7.81 3.72 -5.09
C SER A 42 7.41 5.12 -5.56
N PHE A 43 6.99 5.97 -4.63
CA PHE A 43 6.60 7.35 -4.92
C PHE A 43 7.71 8.38 -4.70
N HIS A 44 8.92 7.97 -4.26
CA HIS A 44 9.99 8.90 -3.86
C HIS A 44 10.34 9.93 -4.93
N ALA A 45 10.34 9.52 -6.20
CA ALA A 45 10.71 10.39 -7.33
C ALA A 45 9.66 11.46 -7.65
N VAL A 46 8.38 11.22 -7.31
CA VAL A 46 7.28 12.16 -7.62
C VAL A 46 6.97 13.13 -6.47
N ILE A 47 7.36 12.79 -5.24
CA ILE A 47 7.11 13.62 -4.04
C ILE A 47 7.59 15.06 -4.21
N PRO A 48 8.84 15.34 -4.69
CA PRO A 48 9.30 16.74 -4.84
C PRO A 48 8.46 17.55 -5.82
N GLY A 49 7.90 16.91 -6.85
CA GLY A 49 6.98 17.54 -7.79
C GLY A 49 5.61 17.84 -7.15
N LEU A 50 5.09 16.89 -6.39
CA LEU A 50 3.78 16.99 -5.73
C LEU A 50 3.79 18.04 -4.59
N GLN A 51 4.91 18.21 -3.88
CA GLN A 51 5.07 19.24 -2.84
C GLN A 51 4.92 20.69 -3.35
N LYS A 52 4.93 20.88 -4.66
CA LYS A 52 4.64 22.20 -5.26
C LYS A 52 3.14 22.53 -5.26
N TYR A 53 2.29 21.53 -5.13
CA TYR A 53 0.84 21.64 -5.23
C TYR A 53 0.12 21.33 -3.92
N PHE A 54 0.71 20.47 -3.09
CA PHE A 54 0.14 20.04 -1.82
C PHE A 54 1.02 20.47 -0.65
N LYS A 55 0.40 21.07 0.35
CA LYS A 55 1.08 21.52 1.57
C LYS A 55 1.41 20.35 2.51
N ARG A 56 0.67 19.25 2.40
CA ARG A 56 0.91 18.02 3.16
C ARG A 56 0.78 16.80 2.24
N ILE A 57 1.71 15.85 2.38
CA ILE A 57 1.66 14.57 1.65
C ILE A 57 1.93 13.45 2.65
N VAL A 58 0.99 12.51 2.78
CA VAL A 58 1.07 11.39 3.71
C VAL A 58 1.14 10.08 2.94
N LEU A 59 2.19 9.30 3.22
CA LEU A 59 2.37 7.93 2.74
C LEU A 59 2.70 7.03 3.93
N PHE A 60 2.40 5.76 3.80
CA PHE A 60 2.83 4.73 4.76
C PHE A 60 3.02 3.41 4.04
N ASP A 61 3.73 2.49 4.68
CA ASP A 61 3.85 1.12 4.20
C ASP A 61 2.74 0.28 4.82
N PHE A 62 1.95 -0.41 3.99
CA PHE A 62 0.95 -1.36 4.48
C PHE A 62 1.59 -2.47 5.32
N ILE A 63 0.83 -3.06 6.23
CA ILE A 63 1.29 -4.26 6.96
C ILE A 63 1.65 -5.36 5.95
N GLY A 64 2.84 -5.93 6.14
CA GLY A 64 3.41 -6.92 5.24
C GLY A 64 4.37 -6.34 4.19
N PHE A 65 4.53 -5.01 4.11
CA PHE A 65 5.31 -4.33 3.08
C PHE A 65 6.36 -3.39 3.67
N GLY A 66 7.34 -3.04 2.84
CA GLY A 66 8.33 -2.02 3.14
C GLY A 66 8.97 -2.16 4.52
N TRP A 67 8.89 -1.12 5.30
CA TRP A 67 9.45 -1.02 6.65
C TRP A 67 8.42 -1.27 7.77
N SER A 68 7.14 -1.48 7.43
CA SER A 68 6.10 -1.85 8.39
C SER A 68 6.22 -3.30 8.85
N ASP A 69 5.56 -3.62 9.97
CA ASP A 69 5.52 -4.98 10.52
C ASP A 69 4.98 -6.00 9.50
N LYS A 70 5.49 -7.24 9.59
CA LYS A 70 5.13 -8.34 8.70
C LYS A 70 4.75 -9.59 9.52
N PRO A 71 3.60 -9.57 10.20
CA PRO A 71 3.16 -10.69 11.03
C PRO A 71 2.85 -11.94 10.19
N GLU A 72 3.11 -13.13 10.75
CA GLU A 72 2.66 -14.40 10.18
C GLU A 72 1.26 -14.79 10.68
N THR A 73 0.89 -14.29 11.86
CA THR A 73 -0.37 -14.57 12.56
C THR A 73 -0.99 -13.28 13.07
N ASN A 74 -2.25 -13.34 13.45
CA ASN A 74 -3.00 -12.21 14.01
C ASN A 74 -3.22 -11.02 13.07
N PHE A 75 -2.97 -11.20 11.76
CA PHE A 75 -3.32 -10.27 10.70
C PHE A 75 -3.73 -11.06 9.46
N SER A 76 -4.92 -10.77 8.92
CA SER A 76 -5.48 -11.57 7.82
C SER A 76 -4.94 -11.18 6.44
N TYR A 77 -4.34 -10.01 6.32
CA TYR A 77 -3.95 -9.39 5.05
C TYR A 77 -5.14 -9.12 4.12
N SER A 78 -6.34 -9.00 4.68
CA SER A 78 -7.54 -8.64 3.93
C SER A 78 -7.54 -7.15 3.57
N LEU A 79 -8.26 -6.81 2.50
CA LEU A 79 -8.44 -5.41 2.10
C LEU A 79 -9.13 -4.58 3.19
N MET A 80 -10.08 -5.18 3.92
CA MET A 80 -10.77 -4.52 5.02
C MET A 80 -9.81 -4.16 6.14
N GLU A 81 -8.95 -5.10 6.57
CA GLU A 81 -8.02 -4.87 7.66
C GLU A 81 -6.90 -3.88 7.27
N GLN A 82 -6.43 -3.91 6.01
CA GLN A 82 -5.51 -2.88 5.49
C GLN A 82 -6.17 -1.50 5.44
N THR A 83 -7.47 -1.44 5.16
CA THR A 83 -8.24 -0.19 5.21
C THR A 83 -8.34 0.35 6.64
N ASP A 84 -8.58 -0.52 7.62
CA ASP A 84 -8.61 -0.14 9.03
C ASP A 84 -7.25 0.41 9.50
N ILE A 85 -6.13 -0.19 9.02
CA ILE A 85 -4.79 0.34 9.27
C ILE A 85 -4.62 1.73 8.64
N ALA A 86 -5.06 1.94 7.40
CA ALA A 86 -4.98 3.26 6.75
C ALA A 86 -5.74 4.32 7.56
N LEU A 87 -6.95 4.02 7.99
CA LEU A 87 -7.76 4.90 8.83
C LEU A 87 -7.07 5.20 10.17
N GLY A 88 -6.49 4.18 10.81
CA GLY A 88 -5.76 4.34 12.07
C GLY A 88 -4.48 5.19 11.93
N VAL A 89 -3.76 5.07 10.81
CA VAL A 89 -2.60 5.93 10.49
C VAL A 89 -3.04 7.38 10.35
N TRP A 90 -4.09 7.65 9.58
CA TRP A 90 -4.58 9.00 9.33
C TRP A 90 -5.14 9.64 10.59
N ASP A 91 -5.85 8.88 11.42
CA ASP A 91 -6.35 9.34 12.72
C ASP A 91 -5.21 9.80 13.65
N GLN A 92 -4.16 8.96 13.82
CA GLN A 92 -3.00 9.31 14.64
C GLN A 92 -2.17 10.49 14.11
N LEU A 93 -2.24 10.74 12.81
CA LEU A 93 -1.59 11.88 12.17
C LEU A 93 -2.46 13.14 12.19
N GLY A 94 -3.68 13.08 12.72
CA GLY A 94 -4.62 14.18 12.68
C GLY A 94 -5.01 14.58 11.25
N VAL A 95 -5.09 13.60 10.34
CA VAL A 95 -5.57 13.82 8.97
C VAL A 95 -7.10 13.87 9.00
N ASP A 96 -7.67 14.99 8.61
CA ASP A 96 -9.11 15.18 8.57
C ASP A 96 -9.72 15.11 7.17
N GLY A 97 -8.91 14.80 6.15
CA GLY A 97 -9.33 14.62 4.78
C GLY A 97 -8.20 14.82 3.77
N GLY A 98 -8.54 14.80 2.47
CA GLY A 98 -7.58 15.06 1.41
C GLY A 98 -7.96 14.45 0.06
N HIS A 99 -7.04 14.59 -0.88
CA HIS A 99 -7.05 13.91 -2.16
C HIS A 99 -6.38 12.55 -2.01
N LEU A 100 -6.99 11.48 -2.48
CA LEU A 100 -6.44 10.12 -2.38
C LEU A 100 -5.89 9.67 -3.73
N VAL A 101 -4.61 9.30 -3.76
CA VAL A 101 -3.96 8.63 -4.89
C VAL A 101 -3.63 7.21 -4.48
N ALA A 102 -3.99 6.25 -5.30
CA ALA A 102 -3.75 4.85 -5.04
C ALA A 102 -3.19 4.12 -6.26
N HIS A 103 -2.34 3.13 -6.03
CA HIS A 103 -1.69 2.32 -7.06
C HIS A 103 -1.83 0.83 -6.76
N ASP A 104 -2.11 0.01 -7.78
CA ASP A 104 -2.18 -1.46 -7.74
C ASP A 104 -3.06 -2.00 -6.59
N MET A 105 -2.49 -2.63 -5.56
CA MET A 105 -3.21 -3.09 -4.35
C MET A 105 -3.87 -1.93 -3.62
N GLY A 106 -3.20 -0.78 -3.55
CA GLY A 106 -3.74 0.43 -2.95
C GLY A 106 -5.07 0.85 -3.56
N ASN A 107 -5.31 0.61 -4.87
CA ASN A 107 -6.61 0.86 -5.49
C ASN A 107 -7.73 0.03 -4.86
N SER A 108 -7.44 -1.21 -4.47
CA SER A 108 -8.44 -2.06 -3.85
C SER A 108 -8.78 -1.57 -2.44
N VAL A 109 -7.79 -1.08 -1.70
CA VAL A 109 -8.00 -0.41 -0.41
C VAL A 109 -8.78 0.90 -0.61
N ALA A 110 -8.43 1.70 -1.61
CA ALA A 110 -9.14 2.94 -1.95
C ALA A 110 -10.60 2.67 -2.36
N THR A 111 -10.88 1.53 -3.01
CA THR A 111 -12.26 1.13 -3.37
C THR A 111 -13.07 0.75 -2.12
N GLU A 112 -12.45 0.06 -1.15
CA GLU A 112 -13.08 -0.21 0.14
C GLU A 112 -13.36 1.10 0.91
N LEU A 113 -12.40 2.03 0.92
CA LEU A 113 -12.60 3.36 1.49
C LEU A 113 -13.75 4.11 0.83
N ALA A 114 -13.83 4.07 -0.51
CA ALA A 114 -14.91 4.70 -1.26
C ALA A 114 -16.27 4.05 -0.95
N ALA A 115 -16.32 2.72 -0.81
CA ALA A 115 -17.54 2.01 -0.42
C ALA A 115 -17.99 2.43 0.99
N ARG A 116 -17.08 2.50 1.95
CA ARG A 116 -17.36 3.00 3.32
C ARG A 116 -17.80 4.46 3.30
N HIS A 117 -17.20 5.29 2.47
CA HIS A 117 -17.56 6.71 2.31
C HIS A 117 -19.00 6.85 1.86
N VAL A 118 -19.40 6.17 0.77
CA VAL A 118 -20.77 6.21 0.24
C VAL A 118 -21.81 5.68 1.25
N GLN A 119 -21.40 4.74 2.10
CA GLN A 119 -22.26 4.16 3.14
C GLN A 119 -22.27 4.96 4.46
N GLY A 120 -21.49 6.05 4.55
CA GLY A 120 -21.37 6.84 5.78
C GLY A 120 -20.65 6.11 6.92
N LEU A 121 -19.78 5.12 6.59
CA LEU A 121 -19.04 4.29 7.56
C LEU A 121 -17.62 4.78 7.84
N LEU A 122 -17.17 5.85 7.20
CA LEU A 122 -15.89 6.48 7.55
C LEU A 122 -15.99 7.20 8.90
N PRO A 123 -14.86 7.35 9.63
CA PRO A 123 -14.79 8.24 10.79
C PRO A 123 -15.33 9.62 10.45
N LYS A 124 -16.04 10.26 11.38
CA LYS A 124 -16.62 11.62 11.18
C LYS A 124 -15.58 12.66 10.74
N SER A 125 -14.33 12.52 11.19
CA SER A 125 -13.21 13.39 10.79
C SER A 125 -12.90 13.32 9.31
N LEU A 126 -13.09 12.15 8.67
CA LEU A 126 -12.80 11.90 7.25
C LEU A 126 -14.06 11.89 6.36
N ASN A 127 -15.24 11.73 6.96
CA ASN A 127 -16.48 11.66 6.20
C ASN A 127 -16.75 13.03 5.54
N GLU A 128 -17.09 13.03 4.25
CA GLU A 128 -17.29 14.23 3.42
C GLU A 128 -16.00 15.02 3.11
N LYS A 129 -14.83 14.59 3.59
CA LYS A 129 -13.56 15.28 3.36
C LYS A 129 -12.56 14.52 2.49
N ILE A 130 -12.90 13.33 1.97
CA ILE A 130 -12.15 12.72 0.88
C ILE A 130 -12.63 13.37 -0.43
N LEU A 131 -11.83 14.30 -0.92
CA LEU A 131 -12.21 15.23 -1.99
C LEU A 131 -12.12 14.59 -3.38
N SER A 132 -11.21 13.63 -3.57
CA SER A 132 -11.08 12.91 -4.84
C SER A 132 -10.37 11.57 -4.66
N TYR A 133 -10.64 10.64 -5.59
CA TYR A 133 -9.99 9.35 -5.71
C TYR A 133 -9.30 9.26 -7.07
N THR A 134 -7.98 9.14 -7.09
CA THR A 134 -7.17 8.89 -8.29
C THR A 134 -6.64 7.46 -8.23
N LEU A 135 -7.13 6.60 -9.11
CA LEU A 135 -6.80 5.18 -9.15
C LEU A 135 -5.89 4.88 -10.34
N THR A 136 -4.71 4.31 -10.08
CA THR A 136 -3.71 4.02 -11.12
C THR A 136 -3.34 2.54 -11.15
N ASN A 137 -3.38 1.93 -12.35
CA ASN A 137 -2.94 0.54 -12.61
C ASN A 137 -3.56 -0.54 -11.69
N GLY A 138 -4.76 -0.32 -11.18
CA GLY A 138 -5.48 -1.28 -10.37
C GLY A 138 -6.20 -2.33 -11.20
N SER A 139 -6.40 -3.51 -10.63
CA SER A 139 -7.20 -4.58 -11.21
C SER A 139 -8.36 -4.95 -10.28
N ILE A 140 -9.24 -3.98 -10.02
CA ILE A 140 -10.41 -4.13 -9.14
C ILE A 140 -11.34 -5.22 -9.69
N PHE A 141 -11.58 -5.20 -11.01
CA PHE A 141 -12.39 -6.21 -11.67
C PHE A 141 -11.58 -7.46 -11.99
N LEU A 142 -11.81 -8.55 -11.27
CA LEU A 142 -11.10 -9.82 -11.47
C LEU A 142 -11.21 -10.38 -12.89
N LYS A 143 -12.32 -10.13 -13.59
CA LYS A 143 -12.50 -10.55 -15.00
C LYS A 143 -11.48 -9.90 -15.94
N LEU A 144 -11.00 -8.71 -15.60
CA LEU A 144 -9.99 -7.97 -16.36
C LEU A 144 -8.58 -8.17 -15.83
N ALA A 145 -8.42 -8.76 -14.65
CA ALA A 145 -7.13 -8.96 -14.01
C ALA A 145 -6.32 -10.03 -14.74
N ARG A 146 -5.12 -9.65 -15.20
CA ARG A 146 -4.15 -10.58 -15.81
C ARG A 146 -3.08 -10.95 -14.80
N LEU A 147 -3.38 -11.92 -13.92
CA LEU A 147 -2.43 -12.38 -12.93
C LEU A 147 -1.22 -13.04 -13.57
N ARG A 148 -0.02 -12.66 -13.12
CA ARG A 148 1.25 -13.28 -13.50
C ARG A 148 1.32 -14.72 -12.94
N ILE A 149 2.13 -15.57 -13.55
CA ILE A 149 2.30 -16.96 -13.12
C ILE A 149 2.74 -17.04 -11.66
N THR A 150 3.68 -16.18 -11.24
CA THR A 150 4.15 -16.10 -9.86
C THR A 150 3.02 -15.77 -8.88
N GLN A 151 2.13 -14.85 -9.23
CA GLN A 151 0.97 -14.51 -8.41
C GLN A 151 0.00 -15.70 -8.29
N LYS A 152 -0.24 -16.42 -9.38
CA LYS A 152 -1.08 -17.64 -9.37
C LYS A 152 -0.48 -18.73 -8.48
N LEU A 153 0.84 -18.93 -8.55
CA LEU A 153 1.56 -19.88 -7.70
C LEU A 153 1.47 -19.51 -6.22
N LEU A 154 1.72 -18.25 -5.87
CA LEU A 154 1.61 -17.76 -4.48
C LEU A 154 0.17 -17.86 -3.93
N LEU A 155 -0.85 -17.66 -4.78
CA LEU A 155 -2.27 -17.81 -4.41
C LEU A 155 -2.74 -19.25 -4.30
N SER A 156 -1.97 -20.23 -4.83
CA SER A 156 -2.31 -21.64 -4.79
C SER A 156 -2.17 -22.21 -3.38
N ARG A 157 -2.68 -23.44 -3.16
CA ARG A 157 -2.47 -24.22 -1.93
C ARG A 157 -1.00 -24.52 -1.62
N TRP A 158 -0.13 -24.34 -2.59
CA TRP A 158 1.31 -24.57 -2.49
C TRP A 158 2.09 -23.28 -2.19
N GLY A 159 1.44 -22.12 -2.14
CA GLY A 159 2.09 -20.81 -1.99
C GLY A 159 3.04 -20.74 -0.80
N SER A 160 2.65 -21.27 0.35
CA SER A 160 3.52 -21.32 1.55
C SER A 160 4.75 -22.21 1.37
N LYS A 161 4.68 -23.27 0.58
CA LYS A 161 5.81 -24.17 0.26
C LYS A 161 6.73 -23.56 -0.81
N LEU A 162 6.18 -22.72 -1.66
CA LEU A 162 6.90 -22.06 -2.77
C LEU A 162 7.52 -20.71 -2.36
N LYS A 163 7.41 -20.31 -1.10
CA LYS A 163 7.95 -19.04 -0.60
C LYS A 163 9.45 -18.85 -0.86
N TRP A 164 10.21 -19.94 -0.87
CA TRP A 164 11.66 -19.93 -1.10
C TRP A 164 12.07 -19.65 -2.56
N ILE A 165 11.12 -19.63 -3.51
CA ILE A 165 11.38 -19.26 -4.91
C ILE A 165 11.60 -17.76 -5.07
N VAL A 166 11.10 -16.96 -4.11
CA VAL A 166 11.25 -15.50 -4.14
C VAL A 166 12.72 -15.14 -3.87
N SER A 167 13.40 -14.68 -4.91
CA SER A 167 14.80 -14.26 -4.88
C SER A 167 14.93 -12.84 -5.41
N TYR A 168 16.07 -12.19 -5.12
CA TYR A 168 16.37 -10.86 -5.66
C TYR A 168 16.27 -10.83 -7.19
N THR A 169 16.81 -11.84 -7.87
CA THR A 169 16.79 -11.92 -9.34
C THR A 169 15.36 -11.96 -9.88
N LEU A 170 14.48 -12.76 -9.27
CA LEU A 170 13.07 -12.84 -9.65
C LEU A 170 12.35 -11.52 -9.35
N PHE A 171 12.55 -10.96 -8.18
CA PHE A 171 12.00 -9.67 -7.77
C PHE A 171 12.41 -8.57 -8.76
N LYS A 172 13.71 -8.44 -9.02
CA LYS A 172 14.28 -7.47 -9.97
C LYS A 172 13.67 -7.59 -11.36
N HIS A 173 13.54 -8.82 -11.88
CA HIS A 173 12.89 -9.06 -13.17
C HIS A 173 11.42 -8.61 -13.17
N GLN A 174 10.67 -8.91 -12.10
CA GLN A 174 9.27 -8.53 -11.97
C GLN A 174 9.08 -7.02 -11.89
N ILE A 175 9.88 -6.35 -11.07
CA ILE A 175 9.85 -4.88 -10.92
C ILE A 175 10.20 -4.21 -12.24
N ARG A 176 11.30 -4.58 -12.90
CA ARG A 176 11.68 -4.04 -14.20
C ARG A 176 10.60 -4.22 -15.27
N SER A 177 9.95 -5.39 -15.29
CA SER A 177 8.86 -5.65 -16.26
C SER A 177 7.57 -4.85 -15.98
N ALA A 178 7.45 -4.26 -14.79
CA ALA A 178 6.30 -3.42 -14.41
C ALA A 178 6.54 -1.92 -14.71
N HIS A 179 7.79 -1.48 -14.76
CA HIS A 179 8.19 -0.07 -14.83
C HIS A 179 8.58 0.40 -16.23
N GLY A 180 7.86 0.07 -17.24
CA GLY A 180 8.01 0.63 -18.60
C GLY A 180 9.46 0.77 -19.12
N ASN A 181 9.64 1.52 -20.21
CA ASN A 181 10.92 1.58 -20.95
C ASN A 181 12.07 2.31 -20.24
N LYS A 182 11.80 3.22 -19.31
CA LYS A 182 12.85 3.93 -18.56
C LYS A 182 13.42 3.11 -17.41
N GLY A 183 12.64 2.14 -16.91
CA GLY A 183 13.02 1.27 -15.81
C GLY A 183 13.37 2.01 -14.51
N LEU A 184 13.67 1.24 -13.47
CA LEU A 184 14.24 1.75 -12.23
C LEU A 184 15.76 1.58 -12.26
N HIS A 185 16.48 2.51 -11.61
CA HIS A 185 17.91 2.34 -11.35
C HIS A 185 18.15 1.16 -10.38
N GLU A 186 19.33 0.56 -10.45
CA GLU A 186 19.66 -0.61 -9.63
C GLU A 186 19.51 -0.32 -8.13
N ASN A 187 19.93 0.85 -7.68
CA ASN A 187 19.83 1.28 -6.28
C ASN A 187 18.36 1.38 -5.80
N GLU A 188 17.45 1.78 -6.68
CA GLU A 188 16.02 1.86 -6.35
C GLU A 188 15.43 0.46 -6.17
N ILE A 189 15.78 -0.48 -7.06
CA ILE A 189 15.37 -1.89 -6.97
C ILE A 189 15.93 -2.51 -5.69
N GLN A 190 17.19 -2.21 -5.38
CA GLN A 190 17.86 -2.69 -4.16
C GLN A 190 17.12 -2.18 -2.91
N SER A 191 16.78 -0.89 -2.85
CA SER A 191 16.05 -0.31 -1.72
C SER A 191 14.66 -0.93 -1.54
N LEU A 192 13.94 -1.20 -2.63
CA LEU A 192 12.66 -1.91 -2.58
C LEU A 192 12.83 -3.35 -2.07
N TRP A 193 13.88 -4.04 -2.51
CA TRP A 193 14.18 -5.40 -2.08
C TRP A 193 14.56 -5.46 -0.60
N GLU A 194 15.37 -4.52 -0.10
CA GLU A 194 15.72 -4.43 1.32
C GLU A 194 14.49 -4.28 2.20
N GLY A 195 13.56 -3.38 1.82
CA GLY A 195 12.28 -3.26 2.50
C GLY A 195 11.44 -4.53 2.43
N CYS A 196 11.47 -5.24 1.30
CA CYS A 196 10.78 -6.52 1.14
C CYS A 196 11.38 -7.62 2.03
N CYS A 197 12.71 -7.63 2.24
CA CYS A 197 13.40 -8.64 3.04
C CYS A 197 13.29 -8.41 4.55
N LEU A 198 12.99 -7.20 4.99
CA LEU A 198 12.86 -6.89 6.41
C LEU A 198 11.87 -7.86 7.08
N GLN A 199 12.21 -8.41 8.26
CA GLN A 199 11.39 -9.39 8.99
C GLN A 199 10.98 -10.60 8.11
N ASP A 200 11.86 -11.06 7.20
CA ASP A 200 11.60 -12.16 6.26
C ASP A 200 10.37 -11.94 5.35
N GLY A 201 10.01 -10.68 5.07
CA GLY A 201 8.81 -10.33 4.31
C GLY A 201 8.75 -10.97 2.92
N HIS A 202 9.88 -11.11 2.22
CA HIS A 202 9.96 -11.80 0.93
C HIS A 202 9.45 -13.24 0.99
N LEU A 203 9.56 -13.93 2.14
CA LEU A 203 9.03 -15.27 2.36
C LEU A 203 7.52 -15.26 2.68
N LYS A 204 6.94 -14.09 2.97
CA LYS A 204 5.55 -13.90 3.38
C LYS A 204 4.64 -13.41 2.25
N ASN A 205 5.16 -13.28 1.02
CA ASN A 205 4.39 -12.84 -0.14
C ASN A 205 3.13 -13.68 -0.43
N HIS A 206 3.12 -14.95 -0.01
CA HIS A 206 1.94 -15.82 -0.09
C HIS A 206 0.82 -15.40 0.89
N LEU A 207 1.13 -14.61 1.92
CA LEU A 207 0.15 -14.01 2.83
C LEU A 207 -0.34 -12.68 2.26
N THR A 208 0.59 -11.77 1.92
CA THR A 208 0.25 -10.43 1.45
C THR A 208 -0.56 -10.44 0.16
N ILE A 209 -0.35 -11.42 -0.74
CA ILE A 209 -1.09 -11.53 -2.01
C ILE A 209 -2.54 -12.00 -1.85
N LYS A 210 -2.97 -12.41 -0.64
CA LYS A 210 -4.34 -12.90 -0.41
C LYS A 210 -5.42 -11.87 -0.70
N TYR A 211 -5.09 -10.59 -0.66
CA TYR A 211 -6.00 -9.49 -1.01
C TYR A 211 -6.69 -9.68 -2.37
N ILE A 212 -6.02 -10.38 -3.32
CA ILE A 212 -6.63 -10.69 -4.63
C ILE A 212 -7.89 -11.54 -4.47
N LYS A 213 -7.95 -12.43 -3.47
CA LYS A 213 -9.13 -13.26 -3.20
C LYS A 213 -10.29 -12.43 -2.66
N ASP A 214 -10.00 -11.37 -1.92
CA ASP A 214 -11.03 -10.50 -1.35
C ASP A 214 -11.78 -9.72 -2.44
N ARG A 215 -11.10 -9.40 -3.55
CA ARG A 215 -11.73 -8.77 -4.72
C ARG A 215 -12.91 -9.58 -5.30
N ARG A 216 -13.08 -10.84 -4.93
CA ARG A 216 -14.25 -11.65 -5.32
C ARG A 216 -15.52 -11.27 -4.58
N ARG A 217 -15.41 -10.48 -3.52
CA ARG A 217 -16.51 -10.03 -2.67
C ARG A 217 -17.06 -8.67 -3.09
N PHE A 218 -16.37 -7.99 -3.99
CA PHE A 218 -16.76 -6.75 -4.65
C PHE A 218 -17.12 -7.06 -6.12
#